data_ad781fcfb516eac889a10434e8b4ad44
#
_entry.id   ad781fcfb516eac889a10434e8b4ad44
#
_cell.length_a   1.000
_cell.length_b   1.000
_cell.length_c   1.000
_cell.angle_alpha   90.00
_cell.angle_beta   90.00
_cell.angle_gamma   90.00
#
_symmetry.space_group_name_H-M   'P 1'
#
loop_
_entity.id
_entity.type
_entity.pdbx_description
1 polymer ?
#
loop_
_entity_poly.entity_id
_entity_poly.type
_entity_poly.pdbx_seq_one_letter_code
_entity_poly.pdbx_strand_id
1 'polypeptide(L)'
;MSYEDMLSWSLFHTTLFDMGKSAMVDVVDPDGLVRSQALETPDGRVRVTLNGAETHKTMAGSFLEDSFHASVQHIAFATDDIFQTAKSLDTHGFSSLPIPANYYADLAARFDIGSDRLAQLRMGNILYDEDAQGKFFQLYSRPFAGGMFFEIIQRTDGYGGYGGPNAPFRIAAQKRLMRQKGMPKM
;
A
#
# COMPACT_ATOMS: atom_id res chain seq x y z
N MET A 1 -2.98 2.10 13.90
CA MET A 1 -3.65 2.06 15.23
C MET A 1 -3.46 0.68 15.84
N SER A 2 -3.70 0.52 17.16
CA SER A 2 -3.82 -0.80 17.77
C SER A 2 -5.06 -1.52 17.21
N TYR A 3 -5.10 -2.85 17.30
CA TYR A 3 -6.29 -3.58 16.87
C TYR A 3 -7.51 -3.27 17.75
N GLU A 4 -7.30 -3.01 19.04
CA GLU A 4 -8.36 -2.67 19.98
C GLU A 4 -9.04 -1.32 19.63
N ASP A 5 -8.25 -0.33 19.20
CA ASP A 5 -8.77 0.99 18.81
C ASP A 5 -9.52 0.95 17.46
N MET A 6 -9.24 -0.05 16.62
CA MET A 6 -9.78 -0.13 15.27
C MET A 6 -11.32 -0.16 15.25
N LEU A 7 -11.95 -0.81 16.21
CA LEU A 7 -13.42 -0.86 16.33
C LEU A 7 -14.00 0.53 16.60
N SER A 8 -13.38 1.29 17.50
CA SER A 8 -13.80 2.66 17.84
C SER A 8 -13.65 3.58 16.63
N TRP A 9 -12.52 3.51 15.91
CA TRP A 9 -12.31 4.29 14.71
C TRP A 9 -13.22 3.88 13.55
N SER A 10 -13.53 2.58 13.42
CA SER A 10 -14.51 2.11 12.45
C SER A 10 -15.90 2.69 12.74
N LEU A 11 -16.33 2.64 14.00
CA LEU A 11 -17.61 3.22 14.44
C LEU A 11 -17.65 4.73 14.18
N PHE A 12 -16.59 5.46 14.54
CA PHE A 12 -16.46 6.90 14.30
C PHE A 12 -16.71 7.26 12.83
N HIS A 13 -16.00 6.63 11.90
CA HIS A 13 -16.13 6.94 10.47
C HIS A 13 -17.49 6.54 9.89
N THR A 14 -18.04 5.41 10.30
CA THR A 14 -19.34 4.96 9.78
C THR A 14 -20.50 5.79 10.33
N THR A 15 -20.37 6.33 11.55
CA THR A 15 -21.44 7.12 12.18
C THR A 15 -21.42 8.58 11.72
N LEU A 16 -20.23 9.19 11.63
CA LEU A 16 -20.11 10.61 11.33
C LEU A 16 -20.02 10.93 9.83
N PHE A 17 -19.49 10.01 9.02
CA PHE A 17 -19.23 10.26 7.60
C PHE A 17 -20.02 9.35 6.67
N ASP A 18 -20.98 8.57 7.19
CA ASP A 18 -21.83 7.64 6.42
C ASP A 18 -21.01 6.68 5.53
N MET A 19 -19.85 6.25 6.03
CA MET A 19 -18.96 5.36 5.26
C MET A 19 -19.41 3.90 5.39
N GLY A 20 -19.45 3.20 4.27
CA GLY A 20 -19.62 1.74 4.21
C GLY A 20 -18.34 1.00 4.60
N LYS A 21 -18.46 -0.21 5.17
CA LYS A 21 -17.32 -1.08 5.53
C LYS A 21 -17.15 -2.19 4.50
N SER A 22 -15.90 -2.41 4.06
CA SER A 22 -15.51 -3.63 3.36
C SER A 22 -15.34 -4.81 4.33
N ALA A 23 -15.19 -6.02 3.79
CA ALA A 23 -14.72 -7.15 4.56
C ALA A 23 -13.32 -6.86 5.15
N MET A 24 -13.07 -7.40 6.37
CA MET A 24 -11.75 -7.32 6.98
C MET A 24 -10.79 -8.28 6.28
N VAL A 25 -9.55 -7.86 6.07
CA VAL A 25 -8.49 -8.64 5.42
C VAL A 25 -7.28 -8.71 6.33
N ASP A 26 -6.71 -9.88 6.44
CA ASP A 26 -5.44 -10.09 7.14
C ASP A 26 -4.28 -9.82 6.18
N VAL A 27 -3.46 -8.84 6.50
CA VAL A 27 -2.23 -8.49 5.77
C VAL A 27 -1.05 -9.15 6.48
N VAL A 28 -0.36 -10.04 5.77
CA VAL A 28 0.83 -10.72 6.29
C VAL A 28 2.03 -9.78 6.28
N ASP A 29 2.57 -9.51 7.46
CA ASP A 29 3.89 -8.90 7.67
C ASP A 29 4.85 -10.04 8.11
N PRO A 30 6.13 -10.05 7.69
CA PRO A 30 7.09 -11.07 8.16
C PRO A 30 7.18 -11.25 9.68
N ASP A 31 6.82 -10.22 10.45
CA ASP A 31 6.89 -10.22 11.91
C ASP A 31 5.51 -10.27 12.60
N GLY A 32 4.44 -10.61 11.85
CA GLY A 32 3.09 -10.80 12.41
C GLY A 32 1.96 -10.47 11.43
N LEU A 33 0.76 -10.33 11.97
CA LEU A 33 -0.44 -9.96 11.22
C LEU A 33 -0.85 -8.51 11.47
N VAL A 34 -1.38 -7.89 10.42
CA VAL A 34 -2.05 -6.59 10.49
C VAL A 34 -3.45 -6.77 9.94
N ARG A 35 -4.46 -6.50 10.73
CA ARG A 35 -5.85 -6.52 10.26
C ARG A 35 -6.18 -5.22 9.56
N SER A 36 -6.71 -5.33 8.38
CA SER A 36 -7.00 -4.20 7.50
C SER A 36 -8.47 -4.17 7.14
N GLN A 37 -9.12 -3.01 7.27
CA GLN A 37 -10.50 -2.78 6.86
C GLN A 37 -10.61 -1.45 6.13
N ALA A 38 -11.11 -1.48 4.90
CA ALA A 38 -11.42 -0.27 4.18
C ALA A 38 -12.82 0.24 4.54
N LEU A 39 -12.92 1.55 4.66
CA LEU A 39 -14.14 2.32 4.82
C LEU A 39 -14.25 3.26 3.62
N GLU A 40 -15.42 3.38 3.02
CA GLU A 40 -15.58 4.12 1.77
C GLU A 40 -16.87 4.94 1.79
N THR A 41 -16.78 6.17 1.29
CA THR A 41 -17.98 7.00 1.07
C THR A 41 -18.87 6.41 -0.02
N PRO A 42 -20.22 6.67 -0.01
CA PRO A 42 -21.14 6.12 -1.00
C PRO A 42 -20.78 6.45 -2.45
N ASP A 43 -20.12 7.58 -2.69
CA ASP A 43 -19.64 8.02 -4.01
C ASP A 43 -18.24 7.47 -4.39
N GLY A 44 -17.61 6.70 -3.49
CA GLY A 44 -16.29 6.10 -3.72
C GLY A 44 -15.11 7.06 -3.76
N ARG A 45 -15.33 8.35 -3.49
CA ARG A 45 -14.29 9.40 -3.60
C ARG A 45 -13.28 9.39 -2.45
N VAL A 46 -13.73 9.02 -1.27
CA VAL A 46 -12.89 8.94 -0.08
C VAL A 46 -12.90 7.51 0.45
N ARG A 47 -11.71 6.97 0.60
CA ARG A 47 -11.49 5.66 1.21
C ARG A 47 -10.48 5.79 2.35
N VAL A 48 -10.83 5.29 3.51
CA VAL A 48 -9.97 5.22 4.69
C VAL A 48 -9.70 3.76 5.00
N THR A 49 -8.44 3.36 5.00
CA THR A 49 -8.06 2.00 5.38
C THR A 49 -7.52 2.02 6.81
N LEU A 50 -8.24 1.36 7.71
CA LEU A 50 -7.83 1.15 9.09
C LEU A 50 -6.94 -0.08 9.17
N ASN A 51 -5.72 0.09 9.67
CA ASN A 51 -4.76 -0.98 9.87
C ASN A 51 -4.52 -1.20 11.36
N GLY A 52 -5.06 -2.28 11.90
CA GLY A 52 -4.92 -2.68 13.29
C GLY A 52 -3.72 -3.60 13.48
N ALA A 53 -2.66 -3.13 14.15
CA ALA A 53 -1.51 -3.95 14.50
C ALA A 53 -1.73 -4.66 15.83
N GLU A 54 -1.45 -5.96 15.88
CA GLU A 54 -1.52 -6.78 17.10
C GLU A 54 -0.18 -6.81 17.85
N THR A 55 0.93 -6.53 17.17
CA THR A 55 2.27 -6.54 17.75
C THR A 55 3.10 -5.35 17.29
N HIS A 56 4.00 -4.88 18.16
CA HIS A 56 4.95 -3.82 17.84
C HIS A 56 6.04 -4.24 16.83
N LYS A 57 6.16 -5.54 16.55
CA LYS A 57 7.18 -6.08 15.63
C LYS A 57 6.85 -5.85 14.16
N THR A 58 5.56 -5.72 13.83
CA THR A 58 5.14 -5.43 12.46
C THR A 58 5.52 -4.01 12.05
N MET A 59 5.60 -3.73 10.74
CA MET A 59 5.83 -2.35 10.28
C MET A 59 4.76 -1.38 10.76
N ALA A 60 3.52 -1.81 10.83
CA ALA A 60 2.43 -0.99 11.37
C ALA A 60 2.61 -0.75 12.86
N GLY A 61 3.01 -1.75 13.63
CA GLY A 61 3.29 -1.63 15.07
C GLY A 61 4.47 -0.70 15.37
N SER A 62 5.58 -0.85 14.64
CA SER A 62 6.74 0.05 14.77
C SER A 62 6.38 1.50 14.40
N PHE A 63 5.56 1.71 13.37
CA PHE A 63 5.06 3.04 13.02
C PHE A 63 4.23 3.67 14.15
N LEU A 64 3.45 2.85 14.89
CA LEU A 64 2.66 3.35 16.03
C LEU A 64 3.55 3.83 17.18
N GLU A 65 4.65 3.14 17.48
CA GLU A 65 5.61 3.56 18.50
C GLU A 65 6.21 4.93 18.18
N ASP A 66 6.56 5.15 16.90
CA ASP A 66 7.18 6.39 16.44
C ASP A 66 6.18 7.54 16.28
N SER A 67 4.86 7.27 16.19
CA SER A 67 3.83 8.25 15.85
C SER A 67 2.81 8.55 16.94
N PHE A 68 3.08 8.19 18.21
CA PHE A 68 2.18 8.46 19.34
C PHE A 68 0.75 7.92 19.15
N HIS A 69 0.60 6.61 18.90
CA HIS A 69 -0.65 5.88 18.68
C HIS A 69 -1.24 5.99 17.26
N ALA A 70 -2.54 6.20 17.12
CA ALA A 70 -3.20 6.22 15.81
C ALA A 70 -2.73 7.42 14.96
N SER A 71 -2.22 7.13 13.76
CA SER A 71 -1.71 8.15 12.83
C SER A 71 -1.91 7.73 11.38
N VAL A 72 -1.83 8.71 10.47
CA VAL A 72 -1.86 8.49 9.02
C VAL A 72 -0.49 7.97 8.57
N GLN A 73 -0.43 6.70 8.16
CA GLN A 73 0.79 6.07 7.69
C GLN A 73 1.07 6.40 6.22
N HIS A 74 0.02 6.46 5.38
CA HIS A 74 0.16 6.84 3.98
C HIS A 74 -1.08 7.55 3.46
N ILE A 75 -0.89 8.29 2.38
CA ILE A 75 -1.95 8.94 1.63
C ILE A 75 -1.85 8.46 0.18
N ALA A 76 -2.96 7.97 -0.37
CA ALA A 76 -3.07 7.53 -1.75
C ALA A 76 -3.75 8.59 -2.61
N PHE A 77 -3.17 8.87 -3.78
CA PHE A 77 -3.72 9.77 -4.79
C PHE A 77 -4.09 8.96 -6.04
N ALA A 78 -5.29 9.16 -6.54
CA ALA A 78 -5.75 8.53 -7.77
C ALA A 78 -5.19 9.25 -9.01
N THR A 79 -4.92 8.48 -10.06
CA THR A 79 -4.56 8.97 -11.40
C THR A 79 -5.26 8.15 -12.47
N ASP A 80 -5.48 8.76 -13.63
CA ASP A 80 -6.05 8.09 -14.80
C ASP A 80 -4.98 7.36 -15.64
N ASP A 81 -3.70 7.75 -15.51
CA ASP A 81 -2.56 7.11 -16.17
C ASP A 81 -1.35 7.06 -15.24
N ILE A 82 -1.13 5.91 -14.62
CA ILE A 82 -0.03 5.71 -13.67
C ILE A 82 1.34 5.72 -14.35
N PHE A 83 1.43 5.30 -15.62
CA PHE A 83 2.71 5.27 -16.34
C PHE A 83 3.18 6.68 -16.69
N GLN A 84 2.27 7.52 -17.19
CA GLN A 84 2.55 8.93 -17.44
C GLN A 84 2.85 9.67 -16.13
N THR A 85 2.09 9.39 -15.08
CA THR A 85 2.30 9.97 -13.75
C THR A 85 3.64 9.57 -13.17
N ALA A 86 4.02 8.29 -13.23
CA ALA A 86 5.32 7.81 -12.76
C ALA A 86 6.48 8.50 -13.47
N LYS A 87 6.39 8.66 -14.79
CA LYS A 87 7.40 9.38 -15.60
C LYS A 87 7.48 10.85 -15.21
N SER A 88 6.34 11.51 -15.02
CA SER A 88 6.30 12.93 -14.59
C SER A 88 6.90 13.10 -13.20
N LEU A 89 6.55 12.24 -12.26
CA LEU A 89 7.09 12.25 -10.90
C LEU A 89 8.61 12.05 -10.87
N ASP A 90 9.13 11.12 -11.67
CA ASP A 90 10.58 10.87 -11.78
C ASP A 90 11.33 12.14 -12.28
N THR A 91 10.80 12.82 -13.31
CA THR A 91 11.38 14.07 -13.82
C THR A 91 11.36 15.22 -12.80
N HIS A 92 10.47 15.17 -11.81
CA HIS A 92 10.38 16.15 -10.72
C HIS A 92 11.10 15.70 -9.42
N GLY A 93 11.91 14.64 -9.50
CA GLY A 93 12.74 14.20 -8.38
C GLY A 93 12.01 13.33 -7.34
N PHE A 94 10.83 12.81 -7.65
CA PHE A 94 10.14 11.87 -6.78
C PHE A 94 10.93 10.55 -6.69
N SER A 95 11.29 10.17 -5.48
CA SER A 95 11.99 8.91 -5.23
C SER A 95 11.00 7.78 -4.97
N SER A 96 10.73 6.95 -5.99
CA SER A 96 9.89 5.77 -5.83
C SER A 96 10.55 4.70 -4.95
N LEU A 97 9.72 3.89 -4.29
CA LEU A 97 10.14 2.69 -3.56
C LEU A 97 10.66 1.65 -4.56
N PRO A 98 11.94 1.22 -4.49
CA PRO A 98 12.47 0.23 -5.40
C PRO A 98 11.82 -1.14 -5.15
N ILE A 99 11.14 -1.68 -6.15
CA ILE A 99 10.53 -3.01 -6.10
C ILE A 99 11.51 -4.04 -6.68
N PRO A 100 11.80 -5.12 -5.96
CA PRO A 100 12.80 -6.10 -6.39
C PRO A 100 12.33 -6.91 -7.59
N ALA A 101 13.28 -7.34 -8.44
CA ALA A 101 13.01 -8.02 -9.71
C ALA A 101 12.19 -9.31 -9.56
N ASN A 102 12.35 -10.03 -8.43
CA ASN A 102 11.59 -11.24 -8.15
C ASN A 102 10.08 -11.02 -8.02
N TYR A 103 9.64 -9.81 -7.63
CA TYR A 103 8.22 -9.45 -7.65
C TYR A 103 7.64 -9.56 -9.06
N TYR A 104 8.34 -9.02 -10.07
CA TYR A 104 7.86 -9.04 -11.45
C TYR A 104 7.94 -10.43 -12.09
N ALA A 105 8.85 -11.28 -11.63
CA ALA A 105 8.87 -12.70 -12.02
C ALA A 105 7.67 -13.46 -11.44
N ASP A 106 7.35 -13.23 -10.18
CA ASP A 106 6.14 -13.77 -9.53
C ASP A 106 4.85 -13.25 -10.20
N LEU A 107 4.82 -11.96 -10.53
CA LEU A 107 3.68 -11.33 -11.20
C LEU A 107 3.40 -11.99 -12.56
N ALA A 108 4.45 -12.23 -13.36
CA ALA A 108 4.34 -12.92 -14.66
C ALA A 108 3.87 -14.37 -14.53
N ALA A 109 4.12 -15.02 -13.39
CA ALA A 109 3.64 -16.38 -13.13
C ALA A 109 2.16 -16.42 -12.68
N ARG A 110 1.67 -15.34 -12.08
CA ARG A 110 0.28 -15.24 -11.59
C ARG A 110 -0.70 -14.73 -12.62
N PHE A 111 -0.27 -13.83 -13.47
CA PHE A 111 -1.13 -13.12 -14.40
C PHE A 111 -0.59 -13.19 -15.83
N ASP A 112 -1.50 -13.27 -16.81
CA ASP A 112 -1.12 -13.19 -18.24
C ASP A 112 -0.84 -11.74 -18.65
N ILE A 113 0.35 -11.27 -18.28
CA ILE A 113 0.83 -9.92 -18.60
C ILE A 113 1.87 -10.00 -19.72
N GLY A 114 1.57 -9.35 -20.84
CA GLY A 114 2.51 -9.26 -21.96
C GLY A 114 3.87 -8.67 -21.55
N SER A 115 4.94 -9.13 -22.17
CA SER A 115 6.34 -8.76 -21.86
C SER A 115 6.59 -7.25 -21.81
N ASP A 116 6.00 -6.50 -22.74
CA ASP A 116 6.16 -5.04 -22.80
C ASP A 116 5.51 -4.33 -21.61
N ARG A 117 4.31 -4.78 -21.21
CA ARG A 117 3.63 -4.25 -20.04
C ARG A 117 4.40 -4.59 -18.76
N LEU A 118 4.90 -5.80 -18.63
CA LEU A 118 5.73 -6.22 -17.51
C LEU A 118 7.02 -5.38 -17.41
N ALA A 119 7.65 -5.08 -18.54
CA ALA A 119 8.82 -4.21 -18.60
C ALA A 119 8.50 -2.78 -18.15
N GLN A 120 7.35 -2.22 -18.56
CA GLN A 120 6.88 -0.90 -18.12
C GLN A 120 6.62 -0.85 -16.60
N LEU A 121 5.95 -1.86 -16.05
CA LEU A 121 5.71 -1.98 -14.61
C LEU A 121 7.03 -2.00 -13.83
N ARG A 122 7.96 -2.82 -14.27
CA ARG A 122 9.29 -2.94 -13.65
C ARG A 122 10.09 -1.63 -13.71
N MET A 123 10.08 -0.96 -14.85
CA MET A 123 10.81 0.30 -15.05
C MET A 123 10.28 1.41 -14.14
N GLY A 124 8.94 1.46 -13.93
CA GLY A 124 8.28 2.45 -13.08
C GLY A 124 8.20 2.08 -11.59
N ASN A 125 8.73 0.91 -11.15
CA ASN A 125 8.50 0.37 -9.80
C ASN A 125 7.00 0.24 -9.45
N ILE A 126 6.15 -0.03 -10.45
CA ILE A 126 4.70 -0.12 -10.32
C ILE A 126 4.32 -1.55 -9.95
N LEU A 127 3.52 -1.70 -8.88
CA LEU A 127 2.90 -2.95 -8.51
C LEU A 127 1.56 -3.10 -9.23
N TYR A 128 1.12 -4.33 -9.40
CA TYR A 128 -0.07 -4.68 -10.15
C TYR A 128 -0.89 -5.74 -9.43
N ASP A 129 -2.20 -5.62 -9.54
CA ASP A 129 -3.17 -6.62 -9.13
C ASP A 129 -4.36 -6.60 -10.08
N GLU A 130 -5.11 -7.70 -10.18
CA GLU A 130 -6.37 -7.75 -10.94
C GLU A 130 -7.34 -8.71 -10.30
N ASP A 131 -8.62 -8.43 -10.47
CA ASP A 131 -9.74 -9.29 -10.14
C ASP A 131 -10.61 -9.54 -11.39
N ALA A 132 -11.74 -10.20 -11.20
CA ALA A 132 -12.66 -10.50 -12.32
C ALA A 132 -13.29 -9.24 -12.93
N GLN A 133 -13.26 -8.09 -12.25
CA GLN A 133 -13.88 -6.84 -12.66
C GLN A 133 -12.89 -5.82 -13.22
N GLY A 134 -11.60 -5.89 -12.83
CA GLY A 134 -10.68 -4.86 -13.30
C GLY A 134 -9.26 -5.00 -12.81
N LYS A 135 -8.47 -3.95 -13.02
CA LYS A 135 -7.03 -3.90 -12.74
C LYS A 135 -6.69 -2.78 -11.78
N PHE A 136 -5.65 -3.02 -11.00
CA PHE A 136 -5.16 -2.08 -10.02
C PHE A 136 -3.65 -1.91 -10.11
N PHE A 137 -3.20 -0.68 -10.14
CA PHE A 137 -1.80 -0.31 -10.20
C PHE A 137 -1.44 0.56 -9.02
N GLN A 138 -0.24 0.36 -8.46
CA GLN A 138 0.23 1.07 -7.27
C GLN A 138 1.70 1.49 -7.44
N LEU A 139 2.00 2.73 -7.12
CA LEU A 139 3.35 3.27 -7.05
C LEU A 139 3.54 3.91 -5.68
N TYR A 140 4.62 3.58 -5.00
CA TYR A 140 4.90 4.08 -3.65
C TYR A 140 6.11 5.00 -3.63
N SER A 141 6.07 6.04 -2.77
CA SER A 141 7.26 6.79 -2.40
C SER A 141 8.16 5.97 -1.47
N ARG A 142 9.42 6.36 -1.34
CA ARG A 142 10.22 5.96 -0.20
C ARG A 142 9.62 6.54 1.08
N PRO A 143 9.70 5.82 2.22
CA PRO A 143 9.26 6.37 3.50
C PRO A 143 10.07 7.60 3.90
N PHE A 144 9.39 8.58 4.49
CA PHE A 144 9.94 9.80 5.07
C PHE A 144 9.23 10.12 6.41
N ALA A 145 9.63 11.16 7.12
CA ALA A 145 8.97 11.69 8.32
C ALA A 145 8.44 10.59 9.29
N GLY A 146 9.32 9.75 9.82
CA GLY A 146 8.90 8.71 10.78
C GLY A 146 8.20 7.50 10.17
N GLY A 147 8.38 7.27 8.85
CA GLY A 147 7.80 6.08 8.18
C GLY A 147 6.56 6.36 7.35
N MET A 148 6.09 7.62 7.29
CA MET A 148 5.01 8.02 6.38
C MET A 148 5.45 7.87 4.92
N PHE A 149 4.51 7.57 4.01
CA PHE A 149 4.77 7.49 2.57
C PHE A 149 3.55 7.90 1.75
N PHE A 150 3.79 8.21 0.49
CA PHE A 150 2.73 8.43 -0.50
C PHE A 150 2.53 7.20 -1.37
N GLU A 151 1.30 7.04 -1.84
CA GLU A 151 0.89 6.06 -2.82
C GLU A 151 0.21 6.76 -3.99
N ILE A 152 0.50 6.33 -5.21
CA ILE A 152 -0.24 6.72 -6.41
C ILE A 152 -0.95 5.47 -6.92
N ILE A 153 -2.24 5.59 -7.19
CA ILE A 153 -3.07 4.46 -7.61
C ILE A 153 -3.79 4.75 -8.92
N GLN A 154 -3.97 3.70 -9.69
CA GLN A 154 -4.92 3.68 -10.80
C GLN A 154 -5.81 2.44 -10.68
N ARG A 155 -7.12 2.66 -10.78
CA ARG A 155 -8.11 1.58 -10.92
C ARG A 155 -8.73 1.65 -12.30
N THR A 156 -8.92 0.48 -12.92
CA THR A 156 -9.65 0.37 -14.17
C THR A 156 -10.80 -0.64 -14.03
N ASP A 157 -11.82 -0.48 -14.84
CA ASP A 157 -12.87 -1.46 -15.12
C ASP A 157 -13.65 -1.99 -13.89
N GLY A 158 -13.65 -1.27 -12.77
CA GLY A 158 -14.43 -1.65 -11.60
C GLY A 158 -13.71 -2.54 -10.59
N TYR A 159 -12.37 -2.58 -10.60
CA TYR A 159 -11.59 -3.29 -9.58
C TYR A 159 -12.06 -2.91 -8.16
N GLY A 160 -12.52 -3.91 -7.39
CA GLY A 160 -13.13 -3.71 -6.08
C GLY A 160 -12.16 -3.75 -4.89
N GLY A 161 -10.94 -4.25 -5.10
CA GLY A 161 -9.94 -4.39 -4.06
C GLY A 161 -9.21 -3.09 -3.70
N TYR A 162 -8.21 -3.21 -2.82
CA TYR A 162 -7.31 -2.12 -2.44
C TYR A 162 -5.83 -2.56 -2.44
N GLY A 163 -5.50 -3.53 -3.30
CA GLY A 163 -4.13 -3.98 -3.49
C GLY A 163 -3.54 -4.75 -2.30
N GLY A 164 -4.39 -5.36 -1.48
CA GLY A 164 -3.96 -6.17 -0.34
C GLY A 164 -2.88 -7.21 -0.68
N PRO A 165 -2.99 -7.96 -1.80
CA PRO A 165 -1.95 -8.91 -2.23
C PRO A 165 -0.57 -8.31 -2.45
N ASN A 166 -0.46 -7.01 -2.74
CA ASN A 166 0.80 -6.31 -2.93
C ASN A 166 1.44 -5.83 -1.62
N ALA A 167 0.68 -5.77 -0.52
CA ALA A 167 1.16 -5.24 0.75
C ALA A 167 2.41 -5.97 1.30
N PRO A 168 2.51 -7.32 1.27
CA PRO A 168 3.71 -8.03 1.72
C PRO A 168 4.97 -7.64 0.92
N PHE A 169 4.84 -7.44 -0.39
CA PHE A 169 5.97 -7.03 -1.25
C PHE A 169 6.41 -5.60 -0.95
N ARG A 170 5.46 -4.67 -0.76
CA ARG A 170 5.76 -3.30 -0.32
C ARG A 170 6.46 -3.30 1.03
N ILE A 171 5.94 -4.03 2.02
CA ILE A 171 6.52 -4.13 3.36
C ILE A 171 7.97 -4.66 3.29
N ALA A 172 8.20 -5.73 2.53
CA ALA A 172 9.53 -6.29 2.35
C ALA A 172 10.50 -5.29 1.69
N ALA A 173 10.05 -4.54 0.68
CA ALA A 173 10.85 -3.51 0.03
C ALA A 173 11.19 -2.36 0.99
N GLN A 174 10.25 -1.89 1.79
CA GLN A 174 10.47 -0.87 2.81
C GLN A 174 11.46 -1.35 3.91
N LYS A 175 11.26 -2.55 4.46
CA LYS A 175 12.20 -3.14 5.43
C LYS A 175 13.61 -3.28 4.88
N ARG A 176 13.76 -3.63 3.61
CA ARG A 176 15.07 -3.69 2.96
C ARG A 176 15.78 -2.35 2.93
N LEU A 177 15.06 -1.25 2.66
CA LEU A 177 15.65 0.11 2.71
C LEU A 177 16.09 0.52 4.13
N MET A 178 15.32 0.15 5.14
CA MET A 178 15.66 0.43 6.54
C MET A 178 16.91 -0.32 6.96
N ARG A 179 17.04 -1.61 6.62
CA ARG A 179 18.22 -2.43 6.93
C ARG A 179 19.51 -1.88 6.30
N GLN A 180 19.44 -1.33 5.09
CA GLN A 180 20.61 -0.75 4.42
C GLN A 180 21.16 0.50 5.15
N LYS A 181 20.34 1.20 5.94
CA LYS A 181 20.75 2.38 6.71
C LYS A 181 21.36 2.04 8.09
N GLY A 182 21.10 0.85 8.62
CA GLY A 182 21.43 0.49 10.00
C GLY A 182 22.42 -0.65 10.20
N MET A 183 22.84 -1.36 9.15
CA MET A 183 23.80 -2.46 9.31
C MET A 183 25.24 -1.96 9.24
N PRO A 184 26.12 -2.35 10.21
CA PRO A 184 27.56 -2.17 10.06
C PRO A 184 28.02 -2.88 8.79
N LYS A 185 28.87 -2.22 8.00
CA LYS A 185 29.59 -2.91 6.92
C LYS A 185 30.53 -3.92 7.59
N MET A 186 30.29 -5.22 7.40
CA MET A 186 31.28 -6.25 7.68
C MET A 186 32.43 -6.14 6.69
#